data_b8e962fc75b9e5512b73c91eb211514c
#
_entry.id   b8e962fc75b9e5512b73c91eb211514c
#
_cell.length_a   1.000
_cell.length_b   1.000
_cell.length_c   1.000
_cell.angle_alpha   90.00
_cell.angle_beta   90.00
_cell.angle_gamma   90.00
#
_symmetry.space_group_name_H-M   'P 1'
#
loop_
_entity.id
_entity.type
_entity.pdbx_description
1 polymer ?
#
loop_
_entity_poly.entity_id
_entity_poly.type
_entity_poly.pdbx_seq_one_letter_code
_entity_poly.pdbx_strand_id
1 'polypeptide(L)'
;MNKKKIRKLKIISVGRLSKEKGYDVIIKALSKLQTKDFSLTILGDGPEKKKLKTMIKDYNLQKKIKLVGFKRNTSKYYKRANLFINASHFEGFPNAVVEAISHNLPVICSNSQGGIKEIILNGRGGDLFRVNDSNQLSKKITSYYRDPKKLNKKLFLSRINIKKYSILEHVKKYQNIFNNI
;
A
#
# COMPACT_ATOMS: atom_id res chain seq x y z
N MET A 1 -29.89 -0.31 4.36
CA MET A 1 -28.71 -1.21 4.31
C MET A 1 -27.60 -0.64 5.18
N ASN A 2 -27.32 -1.23 6.33
CA ASN A 2 -26.27 -0.76 7.25
C ASN A 2 -24.90 -0.82 6.58
N LYS A 3 -24.30 0.33 6.30
CA LYS A 3 -22.89 0.43 5.85
C LYS A 3 -22.02 -0.05 7.01
N LYS A 4 -21.35 -1.18 6.84
CA LYS A 4 -20.43 -1.74 7.85
C LYS A 4 -19.22 -0.82 7.93
N LYS A 5 -19.28 0.19 8.81
CA LYS A 5 -18.21 1.17 9.05
C LYS A 5 -17.00 0.46 9.66
N ILE A 6 -15.80 0.76 9.18
CA ILE A 6 -14.57 0.28 9.81
C ILE A 6 -14.46 0.92 11.19
N ARG A 7 -14.42 0.10 12.27
CA ARG A 7 -14.25 0.63 13.63
C ARG A 7 -12.90 1.32 13.83
N LYS A 8 -11.83 0.72 13.30
CA LYS A 8 -10.47 1.28 13.34
C LYS A 8 -9.75 0.98 12.03
N LEU A 9 -9.25 2.02 11.37
CA LEU A 9 -8.49 1.89 10.13
C LEU A 9 -7.04 1.52 10.45
N LYS A 10 -6.65 0.29 10.13
CA LYS A 10 -5.30 -0.24 10.31
C LYS A 10 -4.57 -0.24 8.97
N ILE A 11 -3.68 0.70 8.81
CA ILE A 11 -2.93 0.92 7.57
C ILE A 11 -1.55 0.28 7.72
N ILE A 12 -1.06 -0.31 6.62
CA ILE A 12 0.32 -0.77 6.52
C ILE A 12 0.98 -0.20 5.26
N SER A 13 2.28 0.08 5.36
CA SER A 13 3.15 0.39 4.24
C SER A 13 4.49 -0.31 4.45
N VAL A 14 5.10 -0.83 3.39
CA VAL A 14 6.31 -1.66 3.47
C VAL A 14 7.30 -1.23 2.41
N GLY A 15 8.56 -1.03 2.80
CA GLY A 15 9.64 -0.68 1.89
C GLY A 15 10.79 0.04 2.60
N ARG A 16 11.89 0.28 1.87
CA ARG A 16 13.02 1.04 2.37
C ARG A 16 12.58 2.46 2.78
N LEU A 17 13.08 2.96 3.90
CA LEU A 17 12.79 4.33 4.34
C LEU A 17 13.68 5.34 3.59
N SER A 18 13.38 5.56 2.33
CA SER A 18 14.09 6.45 1.42
C SER A 18 13.11 7.44 0.75
N LYS A 19 13.66 8.53 0.22
CA LYS A 19 12.87 9.65 -0.31
C LYS A 19 11.89 9.22 -1.40
N GLU A 20 12.33 8.32 -2.30
CA GLU A 20 11.52 7.82 -3.42
C GLU A 20 10.30 6.99 -2.98
N LYS A 21 10.25 6.51 -1.73
CA LYS A 21 9.11 5.74 -1.21
C LYS A 21 7.97 6.61 -0.67
N GLY A 22 8.14 7.92 -0.57
CA GLY A 22 7.07 8.89 -0.31
C GLY A 22 6.36 8.72 1.04
N TYR A 23 7.04 8.24 2.07
CA TYR A 23 6.42 8.09 3.40
C TYR A 23 6.00 9.42 4.02
N ASP A 24 6.68 10.51 3.68
CA ASP A 24 6.29 11.87 4.06
C ASP A 24 4.91 12.25 3.50
N VAL A 25 4.61 11.82 2.27
CA VAL A 25 3.29 12.03 1.64
C VAL A 25 2.20 11.29 2.42
N ILE A 26 2.48 10.05 2.87
CA ILE A 26 1.55 9.27 3.68
C ILE A 26 1.31 9.97 5.03
N ILE A 27 2.36 10.39 5.72
CA ILE A 27 2.26 11.08 7.02
C ILE A 27 1.46 12.39 6.87
N LYS A 28 1.77 13.21 5.84
CA LYS A 28 1.02 14.44 5.51
C LYS A 28 -0.46 14.15 5.20
N ALA A 29 -0.76 13.07 4.51
CA ALA A 29 -2.14 12.69 4.21
C ALA A 29 -2.90 12.29 5.48
N LEU A 30 -2.27 11.55 6.38
CA LEU A 30 -2.87 11.11 7.64
C LEU A 30 -3.08 12.24 8.63
N SER A 31 -2.21 13.26 8.65
CA SER A 31 -2.39 14.44 9.51
C SER A 31 -3.64 15.24 9.16
N LYS A 32 -4.11 15.15 7.91
CA LYS A 32 -5.32 15.84 7.40
C LYS A 32 -6.62 15.07 7.63
N LEU A 33 -6.56 13.84 8.16
CA LEU A 33 -7.78 13.05 8.40
C LEU A 33 -8.60 13.63 9.55
N GLN A 34 -9.90 13.83 9.32
CA GLN A 34 -10.84 14.24 10.35
C GLN A 34 -11.07 13.12 11.39
N THR A 35 -11.02 11.84 10.96
CA THR A 35 -11.14 10.71 11.88
C THR A 35 -9.86 10.51 12.67
N LYS A 36 -10.02 10.24 13.98
CA LYS A 36 -8.92 9.87 14.87
C LYS A 36 -8.70 8.35 14.97
N ASP A 37 -9.60 7.53 14.41
CA ASP A 37 -9.61 6.06 14.55
C ASP A 37 -8.77 5.36 13.48
N PHE A 38 -7.50 5.70 13.41
CA PHE A 38 -6.56 5.02 12.53
C PHE A 38 -5.24 4.69 13.23
N SER A 39 -4.52 3.74 12.63
CA SER A 39 -3.11 3.48 12.91
C SER A 39 -2.37 3.17 11.61
N LEU A 40 -1.10 3.57 11.54
CA LEU A 40 -0.18 3.22 10.45
C LEU A 40 1.00 2.45 11.01
N THR A 41 1.28 1.31 10.40
CA THR A 41 2.52 0.54 10.64
C THR A 41 3.40 0.64 9.39
N ILE A 42 4.61 1.13 9.55
CA ILE A 42 5.61 1.18 8.47
C ILE A 42 6.68 0.14 8.77
N LEU A 43 6.86 -0.81 7.85
CA LEU A 43 7.93 -1.82 7.90
C LEU A 43 9.05 -1.42 6.94
N GLY A 44 10.26 -1.40 7.45
CA GLY A 44 11.46 -1.09 6.70
C GLY A 44 12.42 -0.23 7.50
N ASP A 45 13.61 -0.05 6.95
CA ASP A 45 14.64 0.84 7.48
C ASP A 45 15.27 1.62 6.33
N GLY A 46 15.99 2.71 6.66
CA GLY A 46 16.65 3.52 5.65
C GLY A 46 16.97 4.93 6.10
N PRO A 47 17.60 5.73 5.23
CA PRO A 47 18.17 7.04 5.57
C PRO A 47 17.12 8.06 6.06
N GLU A 48 15.88 8.00 5.59
CA GLU A 48 14.83 8.95 5.98
C GLU A 48 14.25 8.69 7.39
N LYS A 49 14.68 7.63 8.10
CA LYS A 49 14.09 7.23 9.40
C LYS A 49 14.05 8.35 10.43
N LYS A 50 15.16 9.09 10.57
CA LYS A 50 15.26 10.22 11.53
C LYS A 50 14.27 11.32 11.16
N LYS A 51 14.25 11.73 9.90
CA LYS A 51 13.36 12.76 9.37
C LYS A 51 11.88 12.37 9.53
N LEU A 52 11.52 11.11 9.22
CA LEU A 52 10.15 10.63 9.39
C LEU A 52 9.71 10.61 10.86
N LYS A 53 10.62 10.28 11.82
CA LYS A 53 10.34 10.37 13.26
C LYS A 53 10.04 11.81 13.68
N THR A 54 10.86 12.77 13.25
CA THR A 54 10.63 14.20 13.51
C THR A 54 9.27 14.63 12.98
N MET A 55 8.98 14.31 11.72
CA MET A 55 7.71 14.65 11.08
C MET A 55 6.49 14.05 11.78
N ILE A 56 6.59 12.79 12.25
CA ILE A 56 5.54 12.15 13.05
C ILE A 56 5.28 12.92 14.35
N LYS A 57 6.34 13.43 14.99
CA LYS A 57 6.25 14.26 16.20
C LYS A 57 5.59 15.60 15.90
N ASP A 58 6.02 16.31 14.86
CA ASP A 58 5.51 17.62 14.45
C ASP A 58 4.01 17.61 14.14
N TYR A 59 3.51 16.50 13.58
CA TYR A 59 2.08 16.29 13.33
C TYR A 59 1.32 15.66 14.50
N ASN A 60 1.94 15.46 15.68
CA ASN A 60 1.34 14.82 16.85
C ASN A 60 0.74 13.43 16.57
N LEU A 61 1.44 12.62 15.75
CA LEU A 61 1.00 11.30 15.30
C LEU A 61 1.72 10.12 15.97
N GLN A 62 2.52 10.35 17.04
CA GLN A 62 3.37 9.32 17.68
C GLN A 62 2.56 8.13 18.20
N LYS A 63 1.36 8.37 18.71
CA LYS A 63 0.44 7.31 19.20
C LYS A 63 -0.23 6.52 18.06
N LYS A 64 -0.13 7.00 16.83
CA LYS A 64 -0.85 6.44 15.65
C LYS A 64 0.07 5.83 14.60
N ILE A 65 1.30 6.31 14.46
CA ILE A 65 2.25 5.85 13.44
C ILE A 65 3.43 5.16 14.13
N LYS A 66 3.72 3.92 13.68
CA LYS A 66 4.85 3.13 14.18
C LYS A 66 5.82 2.80 13.05
N LEU A 67 7.08 3.24 13.20
CA LEU A 67 8.19 2.78 12.37
C LEU A 67 8.78 1.53 13.05
N VAL A 68 8.50 0.35 12.51
CA VAL A 68 8.81 -0.93 13.17
C VAL A 68 10.21 -1.45 12.83
N GLY A 69 10.85 -0.84 11.82
CA GLY A 69 12.12 -1.31 11.28
C GLY A 69 11.93 -2.46 10.28
N PHE A 70 13.05 -2.97 9.78
CA PHE A 70 13.05 -4.11 8.85
C PHE A 70 12.50 -5.38 9.54
N LYS A 71 11.70 -6.14 8.81
CA LYS A 71 11.15 -7.43 9.25
C LYS A 71 11.27 -8.46 8.15
N ARG A 72 11.93 -9.58 8.44
CA ARG A 72 12.08 -10.71 7.51
C ARG A 72 10.72 -11.35 7.20
N ASN A 73 9.85 -11.50 8.21
CA ASN A 73 8.49 -12.01 8.05
C ASN A 73 7.46 -10.87 8.20
N THR A 74 6.91 -10.44 7.07
CA THR A 74 5.92 -9.36 6.97
C THR A 74 4.48 -9.85 7.07
N SER A 75 4.22 -11.15 6.86
CA SER A 75 2.89 -11.75 6.76
C SER A 75 1.97 -11.41 7.94
N LYS A 76 2.49 -11.51 9.17
CA LYS A 76 1.70 -11.19 10.38
C LYS A 76 1.22 -9.73 10.43
N TYR A 77 1.95 -8.81 9.81
CA TYR A 77 1.59 -7.40 9.77
C TYR A 77 0.54 -7.13 8.70
N TYR A 78 0.68 -7.73 7.50
CA TYR A 78 -0.34 -7.67 6.47
C TYR A 78 -1.68 -8.22 6.97
N LYS A 79 -1.69 -9.39 7.63
CA LYS A 79 -2.90 -10.02 8.20
C LYS A 79 -3.63 -9.15 9.24
N ARG A 80 -2.93 -8.23 9.91
CA ARG A 80 -3.52 -7.32 10.93
C ARG A 80 -4.00 -6.00 10.36
N ALA A 81 -3.66 -5.69 9.13
CA ALA A 81 -4.06 -4.47 8.44
C ALA A 81 -5.39 -4.65 7.70
N ASN A 82 -5.99 -3.54 7.30
CA ASN A 82 -7.16 -3.54 6.42
C ASN A 82 -7.01 -2.59 5.23
N LEU A 83 -5.88 -1.91 5.11
CA LEU A 83 -5.52 -1.09 3.97
C LEU A 83 -4.01 -1.07 3.78
N PHE A 84 -3.54 -1.24 2.56
CA PHE A 84 -2.15 -1.02 2.18
C PHE A 84 -2.02 0.30 1.41
N ILE A 85 -0.97 1.07 1.70
CA ILE A 85 -0.66 2.31 0.97
C ILE A 85 0.77 2.23 0.43
N ASN A 86 0.93 2.51 -0.86
CA ASN A 86 2.21 2.76 -1.51
C ASN A 86 2.20 4.20 -2.07
N ALA A 87 3.19 5.01 -1.67
CA ALA A 87 3.31 6.40 -2.11
C ALA A 87 4.58 6.66 -2.93
N SER A 88 5.18 5.62 -3.48
CA SER A 88 6.45 5.70 -4.19
C SER A 88 6.37 6.65 -5.39
N HIS A 89 7.44 7.39 -5.62
CA HIS A 89 7.58 8.26 -6.79
C HIS A 89 7.90 7.45 -8.05
N PHE A 90 8.57 6.33 -7.87
CA PHE A 90 8.93 5.38 -8.92
C PHE A 90 8.96 3.95 -8.33
N GLU A 91 8.54 2.97 -9.10
CA GLU A 91 8.62 1.54 -8.78
C GLU A 91 8.90 0.74 -10.03
N GLY A 92 10.02 0.02 -10.07
CA GLY A 92 10.27 -0.97 -11.11
C GLY A 92 9.20 -2.07 -11.04
N PHE A 93 9.34 -3.00 -10.13
CA PHE A 93 8.30 -3.97 -9.77
C PHE A 93 7.88 -3.81 -8.31
N PRO A 94 6.60 -3.50 -8.01
CA PRO A 94 6.14 -3.15 -6.66
C PRO A 94 5.85 -4.39 -5.80
N ASN A 95 6.87 -5.15 -5.40
CA ASN A 95 6.74 -6.38 -4.61
C ASN A 95 5.81 -6.20 -3.40
N ALA A 96 5.95 -5.11 -2.64
CA ALA A 96 5.14 -4.87 -1.45
C ALA A 96 3.64 -4.70 -1.77
N VAL A 97 3.30 -4.19 -2.97
CA VAL A 97 1.91 -4.10 -3.45
C VAL A 97 1.38 -5.49 -3.79
N VAL A 98 2.17 -6.30 -4.49
CA VAL A 98 1.82 -7.70 -4.81
C VAL A 98 1.61 -8.51 -3.53
N GLU A 99 2.53 -8.39 -2.55
CA GLU A 99 2.40 -9.03 -1.24
C GLU A 99 1.11 -8.59 -0.50
N ALA A 100 0.80 -7.29 -0.49
CA ALA A 100 -0.42 -6.79 0.14
C ALA A 100 -1.68 -7.40 -0.50
N ILE A 101 -1.75 -7.44 -1.83
CA ILE A 101 -2.86 -8.03 -2.58
C ILE A 101 -2.96 -9.54 -2.30
N SER A 102 -1.85 -10.28 -2.23
CA SER A 102 -1.83 -11.72 -1.89
C SER A 102 -2.34 -11.98 -0.47
N HIS A 103 -2.19 -11.02 0.44
CA HIS A 103 -2.75 -11.06 1.79
C HIS A 103 -4.18 -10.48 1.88
N ASN A 104 -4.88 -10.33 0.75
CA ASN A 104 -6.23 -9.80 0.67
C ASN A 104 -6.39 -8.36 1.18
N LEU A 105 -5.36 -7.53 1.06
CA LEU A 105 -5.46 -6.11 1.39
C LEU A 105 -5.83 -5.29 0.16
N PRO A 106 -6.87 -4.44 0.23
CA PRO A 106 -7.10 -3.41 -0.75
C PRO A 106 -5.95 -2.40 -0.72
N VAL A 107 -5.62 -1.84 -1.89
CA VAL A 107 -4.45 -0.99 -2.06
C VAL A 107 -4.81 0.40 -2.57
N ILE A 108 -4.15 1.42 -2.03
CA ILE A 108 -4.13 2.79 -2.56
C ILE A 108 -2.68 3.10 -2.91
N CYS A 109 -2.40 3.35 -4.20
CA CYS A 109 -1.05 3.53 -4.70
C CYS A 109 -0.89 4.89 -5.39
N SER A 110 0.32 5.45 -5.35
CA SER A 110 0.67 6.57 -6.21
C SER A 110 0.63 6.14 -7.67
N ASN A 111 0.19 7.05 -8.55
CA ASN A 111 0.22 6.87 -10.00
C ASN A 111 1.65 7.08 -10.55
N SER A 112 2.62 6.37 -9.97
CA SER A 112 4.03 6.45 -10.33
C SER A 112 4.33 5.71 -11.63
N GLN A 113 5.46 6.06 -12.23
CA GLN A 113 6.02 5.27 -13.35
C GLN A 113 6.44 3.88 -12.86
N GLY A 114 6.39 2.88 -13.78
CA GLY A 114 6.74 1.49 -13.55
C GLY A 114 5.53 0.58 -13.30
N GLY A 115 5.73 -0.53 -12.59
CA GLY A 115 4.79 -1.65 -12.52
C GLY A 115 3.47 -1.43 -11.76
N ILE A 116 3.28 -0.31 -11.06
CA ILE A 116 2.05 -0.08 -10.26
C ILE A 116 0.78 -0.20 -11.10
N LYS A 117 0.74 0.48 -12.25
CA LYS A 117 -0.45 0.49 -13.14
C LYS A 117 -0.79 -0.91 -13.64
N GLU A 118 0.23 -1.68 -13.98
CA GLU A 118 0.05 -3.06 -14.45
C GLU A 118 -0.52 -3.96 -13.34
N ILE A 119 0.03 -3.89 -12.12
CA ILE A 119 -0.41 -4.70 -10.99
C ILE A 119 -1.87 -4.43 -10.65
N ILE A 120 -2.27 -3.15 -10.59
CA ILE A 120 -3.63 -2.77 -10.19
C ILE A 120 -4.53 -2.37 -11.37
N LEU A 121 -4.18 -2.80 -12.60
CA LEU A 121 -5.00 -2.67 -13.80
C LEU A 121 -5.46 -1.22 -14.06
N ASN A 122 -4.52 -0.27 -14.06
CA ASN A 122 -4.81 1.17 -14.23
C ASN A 122 -5.89 1.69 -13.27
N GLY A 123 -5.90 1.21 -12.01
CA GLY A 123 -6.84 1.64 -10.99
C GLY A 123 -8.15 0.84 -10.92
N ARG A 124 -8.35 -0.17 -11.79
CA ARG A 124 -9.49 -1.10 -11.68
C ARG A 124 -9.32 -2.09 -10.53
N GLY A 125 -8.08 -2.47 -10.20
CA GLY A 125 -7.73 -3.41 -9.12
C GLY A 125 -7.34 -2.75 -7.79
N GLY A 126 -7.31 -1.42 -7.72
CA GLY A 126 -6.96 -0.61 -6.55
C GLY A 126 -7.25 0.86 -6.82
N ASP A 127 -6.93 1.74 -5.89
CA ASP A 127 -7.07 3.18 -6.13
C ASP A 127 -5.71 3.82 -6.43
N LEU A 128 -5.71 4.78 -7.36
CA LEU A 128 -4.56 5.59 -7.72
C LEU A 128 -4.72 7.03 -7.22
N PHE A 129 -3.63 7.64 -6.77
CA PHE A 129 -3.54 9.07 -6.49
C PHE A 129 -2.29 9.66 -7.16
N ARG A 130 -2.28 10.98 -7.42
CA ARG A 130 -1.14 11.64 -8.05
C ARG A 130 0.09 11.56 -7.15
N VAL A 131 1.25 11.33 -7.75
CA VAL A 131 2.54 11.34 -7.03
C VAL A 131 2.65 12.65 -6.25
N ASN A 132 3.11 12.59 -5.00
CA ASN A 132 3.26 13.71 -4.07
C ASN A 132 1.96 14.43 -3.64
N ASP A 133 0.78 13.95 -4.04
CA ASP A 133 -0.50 14.57 -3.68
C ASP A 133 -1.08 13.97 -2.38
N SER A 134 -0.62 14.51 -1.24
CA SER A 134 -1.13 14.12 0.08
C SER A 134 -2.62 14.48 0.29
N ASN A 135 -3.15 15.49 -0.42
CA ASN A 135 -4.56 15.87 -0.33
C ASN A 135 -5.44 14.81 -1.01
N GLN A 136 -5.06 14.39 -2.21
CA GLN A 136 -5.78 13.34 -2.92
C GLN A 136 -5.71 12.00 -2.17
N LEU A 137 -4.53 11.66 -1.63
CA LEU A 137 -4.38 10.47 -0.79
C LEU A 137 -5.30 10.52 0.44
N SER A 138 -5.34 11.65 1.17
CA SER A 138 -6.23 11.83 2.32
C SER A 138 -7.70 11.64 1.95
N LYS A 139 -8.16 12.20 0.81
CA LYS A 139 -9.53 12.00 0.30
C LYS A 139 -9.83 10.53 0.02
N LYS A 140 -8.91 9.78 -0.59
CA LYS A 140 -9.09 8.35 -0.87
C LYS A 140 -9.12 7.50 0.40
N ILE A 141 -8.25 7.78 1.37
CA ILE A 141 -8.28 7.13 2.69
C ILE A 141 -9.63 7.39 3.38
N THR A 142 -10.11 8.63 3.36
CA THR A 142 -11.40 9.03 3.94
C THR A 142 -12.57 8.30 3.25
N SER A 143 -12.54 8.21 1.92
CA SER A 143 -13.55 7.47 1.15
C SER A 143 -13.58 5.98 1.53
N TYR A 144 -12.41 5.35 1.64
CA TYR A 144 -12.30 3.95 2.09
C TYR A 144 -12.79 3.75 3.53
N TYR A 145 -12.45 4.66 4.44
CA TYR A 145 -12.92 4.60 5.83
C TYR A 145 -14.44 4.67 5.93
N ARG A 146 -15.07 5.51 5.09
CA ARG A 146 -16.55 5.68 5.06
C ARG A 146 -17.27 4.51 4.38
N ASP A 147 -16.71 4.01 3.27
CA ASP A 147 -17.27 2.89 2.50
C ASP A 147 -16.16 2.00 1.94
N PRO A 148 -15.76 0.96 2.69
CA PRO A 148 -14.70 0.05 2.24
C PRO A 148 -15.14 -0.87 1.10
N LYS A 149 -16.44 -1.02 0.83
CA LYS A 149 -16.96 -1.99 -0.14
C LYS A 149 -16.44 -1.70 -1.55
N LYS A 150 -16.39 -0.42 -1.93
CA LYS A 150 -15.96 -0.01 -3.27
C LYS A 150 -14.52 -0.47 -3.59
N LEU A 151 -13.58 -0.22 -2.67
CA LEU A 151 -12.19 -0.61 -2.86
C LEU A 151 -11.98 -2.12 -2.70
N ASN A 152 -12.72 -2.74 -1.78
CA ASN A 152 -12.68 -4.20 -1.60
C ASN A 152 -13.19 -4.96 -2.85
N LYS A 153 -14.16 -4.41 -3.59
CA LYS A 153 -14.57 -4.99 -4.89
C LYS A 153 -13.44 -4.94 -5.92
N LYS A 154 -12.69 -3.85 -5.96
CA LYS A 154 -11.53 -3.71 -6.85
C LYS A 154 -10.44 -4.75 -6.56
N LEU A 155 -10.21 -5.08 -5.30
CA LEU A 155 -9.22 -6.07 -4.87
C LEU A 155 -9.38 -7.42 -5.60
N PHE A 156 -10.60 -7.84 -5.90
CA PHE A 156 -10.85 -9.08 -6.63
C PHE A 156 -10.12 -9.11 -7.98
N LEU A 157 -10.15 -8.01 -8.75
CA LEU A 157 -9.50 -7.93 -10.05
C LEU A 157 -7.97 -7.99 -9.94
N SER A 158 -7.38 -7.27 -8.98
CA SER A 158 -5.93 -7.32 -8.78
C SER A 158 -5.46 -8.68 -8.27
N ARG A 159 -6.26 -9.38 -7.45
CA ARG A 159 -5.95 -10.75 -7.03
C ARG A 159 -5.88 -11.74 -8.19
N ILE A 160 -6.78 -11.62 -9.15
CA ILE A 160 -6.71 -12.42 -10.38
C ILE A 160 -5.45 -12.05 -11.18
N ASN A 161 -5.21 -10.74 -11.35
CA ASN A 161 -4.10 -10.24 -12.14
C ASN A 161 -2.73 -10.66 -11.60
N ILE A 162 -2.53 -10.65 -10.27
CA ILE A 162 -1.22 -10.99 -9.70
C ILE A 162 -0.86 -12.48 -9.82
N LYS A 163 -1.80 -13.37 -10.13
CA LYS A 163 -1.51 -14.81 -10.34
C LYS A 163 -0.47 -15.02 -11.42
N LYS A 164 -0.45 -14.20 -12.47
CA LYS A 164 0.53 -14.27 -13.56
C LYS A 164 1.99 -14.06 -13.13
N TYR A 165 2.21 -13.48 -11.92
CA TYR A 165 3.53 -13.29 -11.33
C TYR A 165 3.92 -14.39 -10.33
N SER A 166 3.14 -15.48 -10.25
CA SER A 166 3.51 -16.62 -9.41
C SER A 166 4.70 -17.38 -10.00
N ILE A 167 5.47 -18.02 -9.13
CA ILE A 167 6.60 -18.87 -9.53
C ILE A 167 6.14 -19.93 -10.53
N LEU A 168 4.98 -20.56 -10.29
CA LEU A 168 4.42 -21.57 -11.17
C LEU A 168 4.19 -21.07 -12.59
N GLU A 169 3.65 -19.87 -12.76
CA GLU A 169 3.43 -19.29 -14.09
C GLU A 169 4.74 -18.92 -14.78
N HIS A 170 5.75 -18.50 -14.03
CA HIS A 170 7.08 -18.26 -14.60
C HIS A 170 7.72 -19.56 -15.05
N VAL A 171 7.71 -20.61 -14.22
CA VAL A 171 8.25 -21.94 -14.58
C VAL A 171 7.57 -22.48 -15.83
N LYS A 172 6.24 -22.44 -15.92
CA LYS A 172 5.51 -22.87 -17.14
C LYS A 172 5.96 -22.12 -18.39
N LYS A 173 6.14 -20.80 -18.30
CA LYS A 173 6.62 -19.98 -19.44
C LYS A 173 8.01 -20.41 -19.89
N TYR A 174 8.94 -20.64 -18.96
CA TYR A 174 10.28 -21.13 -19.30
C TYR A 174 10.22 -22.53 -19.91
N GLN A 175 9.47 -23.47 -19.33
CA GLN A 175 9.29 -24.80 -19.90
C GLN A 175 8.76 -24.76 -21.33
N ASN A 176 7.75 -23.91 -21.61
CA ASN A 176 7.23 -23.76 -22.96
C ASN A 176 8.26 -23.21 -23.96
N ILE A 177 9.15 -22.31 -23.53
CA ILE A 177 10.25 -21.80 -24.39
C ILE A 177 11.20 -22.94 -24.70
N PHE A 178 11.65 -23.71 -23.71
CA PHE A 178 12.61 -24.81 -23.90
C PHE A 178 12.05 -25.98 -24.72
N ASN A 179 10.73 -26.24 -24.62
CA ASN A 179 10.09 -27.30 -25.39
C ASN A 179 9.84 -26.93 -26.88
N ASN A 180 10.00 -25.66 -27.24
CA ASN A 180 9.80 -25.15 -28.60
C ASN A 180 11.11 -24.77 -29.30
N ILE A 181 12.26 -25.13 -28.72
CA ILE A 181 13.61 -25.08 -29.30
C ILE A 181 14.02 -26.50 -29.71
#